data_595d367c735b63c4ddaba82343fa09bc
#
_entry.id   595d367c735b63c4ddaba82343fa09bc
#
_cell.length_a   1.000
_cell.length_b   1.000
_cell.length_c   1.000
_cell.angle_alpha   90.00
_cell.angle_beta   90.00
_cell.angle_gamma   90.00
#
_symmetry.space_group_name_H-M   'P 1'
#
loop_
_entity.id
_entity.type
_entity.pdbx_description
1 polymer ?
#
loop_
_entity_poly.entity_id
_entity_poly.type
_entity_poly.pdbx_seq_one_letter_code
_entity_poly.pdbx_strand_id
1 'polypeptide(L)'
;VLLSEIFQISLDNLIKGDIEVMKDVIQKEEIVKMNRYGKIYTIMLIVTAISAVPLFMWLGVWAFIPWGIIWALSMYFAVQVEKVKKDNDVQTYKEIVAFSEGKLLDDIQKQREIGKRPYQKIFLVIGSALITFVVWVLIGFLMHIFMN
;
A
#
# COMPACT_ATOMS: atom_id res chain seq x y z
N VAL A 1 13.66 -40.85 7.93
CA VAL A 1 13.21 -42.23 7.65
C VAL A 1 12.60 -42.86 8.93
N LEU A 2 13.27 -42.78 10.09
CA LEU A 2 12.76 -43.36 11.35
C LEU A 2 11.45 -42.74 11.85
N LEU A 3 11.22 -41.42 11.63
CA LEU A 3 10.00 -40.73 12.04
C LEU A 3 8.80 -41.07 11.15
N SER A 4 9.01 -41.30 9.85
CA SER A 4 7.93 -41.67 8.94
C SER A 4 7.41 -43.11 9.20
N GLU A 5 8.27 -43.99 9.70
CA GLU A 5 7.88 -45.37 10.09
C GLU A 5 7.08 -45.39 11.39
N ILE A 6 7.42 -44.51 12.36
CA ILE A 6 6.73 -44.41 13.65
C ILE A 6 5.31 -43.84 13.50
N PHE A 7 5.12 -42.83 12.62
CA PHE A 7 3.84 -42.17 12.47
C PHE A 7 3.00 -42.64 11.28
N GLN A 8 3.48 -43.62 10.49
CA GLN A 8 2.83 -44.13 9.26
C GLN A 8 2.46 -42.98 8.26
N ILE A 9 3.15 -41.86 8.33
CA ILE A 9 2.94 -40.67 7.49
C ILE A 9 4.12 -40.62 6.51
N SER A 10 3.85 -40.46 5.22
CA SER A 10 4.93 -40.32 4.26
C SER A 10 5.73 -39.05 4.56
N LEU A 11 7.06 -39.10 4.38
CA LEU A 11 7.97 -37.99 4.58
C LEU A 11 7.51 -36.76 3.78
N ASP A 12 6.98 -36.99 2.57
CA ASP A 12 6.43 -35.96 1.69
C ASP A 12 5.22 -35.23 2.29
N ASN A 13 4.34 -35.94 2.99
CA ASN A 13 3.18 -35.35 3.66
C ASN A 13 3.58 -34.54 4.91
N LEU A 14 4.59 -35.00 5.64
CA LEU A 14 5.14 -34.23 6.76
C LEU A 14 5.78 -32.91 6.30
N ILE A 15 6.60 -32.98 5.26
CA ILE A 15 7.27 -31.79 4.68
C ILE A 15 6.25 -30.83 4.06
N LYS A 16 5.23 -31.34 3.35
CA LYS A 16 4.17 -30.50 2.79
C LYS A 16 3.36 -29.80 3.87
N GLY A 17 3.01 -30.50 4.95
CA GLY A 17 2.29 -29.90 6.07
C GLY A 17 3.09 -28.76 6.73
N ASP A 18 4.38 -28.95 6.96
CA ASP A 18 5.25 -27.93 7.53
C ASP A 18 5.40 -26.71 6.58
N ILE A 19 5.49 -26.94 5.27
CA ILE A 19 5.58 -25.88 4.26
C ILE A 19 4.27 -25.08 4.20
N GLU A 20 3.11 -25.73 4.28
CA GLU A 20 1.82 -25.04 4.27
C GLU A 20 1.64 -24.19 5.53
N VAL A 21 1.97 -24.71 6.70
CA VAL A 21 1.94 -23.94 7.95
C VAL A 21 2.90 -22.75 7.91
N MET A 22 4.13 -22.93 7.40
CA MET A 22 5.07 -21.83 7.21
C MET A 22 4.55 -20.77 6.25
N LYS A 23 3.94 -21.16 5.14
CA LYS A 23 3.35 -20.21 4.19
C LYS A 23 2.23 -19.39 4.84
N ASP A 24 1.36 -20.02 5.60
CA ASP A 24 0.28 -19.33 6.31
C ASP A 24 0.80 -18.33 7.35
N VAL A 25 1.86 -18.69 8.07
CA VAL A 25 2.50 -17.78 9.05
C VAL A 25 3.13 -16.58 8.35
N ILE A 26 3.90 -16.82 7.28
CA ILE A 26 4.54 -15.76 6.49
C ILE A 26 3.48 -14.84 5.89
N GLN A 27 2.41 -15.39 5.34
CA GLN A 27 1.32 -14.60 4.76
C GLN A 27 0.62 -13.73 5.81
N LYS A 28 0.38 -14.23 7.01
CA LYS A 28 -0.20 -13.46 8.12
C LYS A 28 0.71 -12.30 8.54
N GLU A 29 2.02 -12.53 8.64
CA GLU A 29 2.97 -11.47 8.96
C GLU A 29 3.01 -10.37 7.87
N GLU A 30 3.00 -10.75 6.60
CA GLU A 30 2.98 -9.81 5.48
C GLU A 30 1.67 -8.98 5.44
N ILE A 31 0.53 -9.59 5.76
CA ILE A 31 -0.75 -8.88 5.89
C ILE A 31 -0.68 -7.84 7.02
N VAL A 32 -0.15 -8.23 8.18
CA VAL A 32 0.00 -7.31 9.32
C VAL A 32 0.93 -6.15 8.96
N LYS A 33 2.06 -6.43 8.30
CA LYS A 33 3.00 -5.40 7.82
C LYS A 33 2.33 -4.45 6.82
N MET A 34 1.62 -4.97 5.83
CA MET A 34 0.91 -4.17 4.83
C MET A 34 -0.12 -3.26 5.47
N ASN A 35 -0.95 -3.79 6.37
CA ASN A 35 -1.99 -3.02 7.06
C ASN A 35 -1.39 -1.94 7.97
N ARG A 36 -0.31 -2.24 8.67
CA ARG A 36 0.40 -1.27 9.52
C ARG A 36 1.01 -0.14 8.69
N TYR A 37 1.79 -0.47 7.67
CA TYR A 37 2.43 0.54 6.81
C TYR A 37 1.39 1.33 6.01
N GLY A 38 0.33 0.67 5.53
CA GLY A 38 -0.77 1.32 4.84
C GLY A 38 -1.48 2.37 5.69
N LYS A 39 -1.79 2.05 6.96
CA LYS A 39 -2.38 3.01 7.91
C LYS A 39 -1.45 4.20 8.16
N ILE A 40 -0.16 3.94 8.42
CA ILE A 40 0.82 5.00 8.67
C ILE A 40 0.94 5.88 7.41
N TYR A 41 1.06 5.28 6.24
CA TYR A 41 1.13 6.01 4.97
C TYR A 41 -0.08 6.90 4.75
N THR A 42 -1.30 6.40 4.99
CA THR A 42 -2.54 7.18 4.85
C THR A 42 -2.55 8.39 5.78
N ILE A 43 -2.17 8.20 7.04
CA ILE A 43 -2.08 9.30 8.02
C ILE A 43 -1.04 10.33 7.56
N MET A 44 0.16 9.87 7.17
CA MET A 44 1.23 10.76 6.71
C MET A 44 0.86 11.52 5.44
N LEU A 45 0.10 10.90 4.53
CA LEU A 45 -0.39 11.55 3.32
C LEU A 45 -1.38 12.68 3.66
N ILE A 46 -2.31 12.43 4.59
CA ILE A 46 -3.24 13.46 5.08
C ILE A 46 -2.48 14.60 5.76
N VAL A 47 -1.52 14.28 6.63
CA VAL A 47 -0.66 15.29 7.29
C VAL A 47 0.10 16.12 6.28
N THR A 48 0.69 15.49 5.25
CA THR A 48 1.42 16.18 4.18
C THR A 48 0.51 17.15 3.42
N ALA A 49 -0.72 16.73 3.11
CA ALA A 49 -1.69 17.57 2.41
C ALA A 49 -2.17 18.76 3.25
N ILE A 50 -2.53 18.52 4.53
CA ILE A 50 -3.04 19.57 5.41
C ILE A 50 -1.94 20.56 5.81
N SER A 51 -0.72 20.09 6.07
CA SER A 51 0.39 20.93 6.52
C SER A 51 0.92 21.88 5.44
N ALA A 52 0.65 21.60 4.17
CA ALA A 52 1.12 22.44 3.07
C ALA A 52 0.63 23.90 3.21
N VAL A 53 -0.68 24.10 3.38
CA VAL A 53 -1.27 25.45 3.43
C VAL A 53 -0.68 26.30 4.57
N PRO A 54 -0.71 25.92 5.86
CA PRO A 54 -0.20 26.74 6.96
C PRO A 54 1.31 26.95 6.88
N LEU A 55 2.07 25.91 6.44
CA LEU A 55 3.52 26.05 6.33
C LEU A 55 3.92 27.08 5.27
N PHE A 56 3.30 27.06 4.09
CA PHE A 56 3.61 28.02 3.03
C PHE A 56 3.10 29.42 3.34
N MET A 57 2.01 29.56 4.10
CA MET A 57 1.53 30.87 4.56
C MET A 57 2.46 31.51 5.61
N TRP A 58 3.06 30.71 6.50
CA TRP A 58 3.90 31.23 7.58
C TRP A 58 5.37 31.40 7.20
N LEU A 59 5.96 30.40 6.51
CA LEU A 59 7.37 30.38 6.18
C LEU A 59 7.68 30.75 4.72
N GLY A 60 6.66 30.94 3.88
CA GLY A 60 6.87 31.23 2.46
C GLY A 60 7.73 30.13 1.80
N VAL A 61 8.79 30.56 1.08
CA VAL A 61 9.68 29.62 0.37
C VAL A 61 10.44 28.67 1.31
N TRP A 62 10.71 29.07 2.55
CA TRP A 62 11.39 28.22 3.54
C TRP A 62 10.56 27.02 3.99
N ALA A 63 9.25 27.04 3.73
CA ALA A 63 8.34 25.91 4.00
C ALA A 63 8.72 24.62 3.27
N PHE A 64 9.44 24.71 2.14
CA PHE A 64 9.89 23.53 1.39
C PHE A 64 10.77 22.58 2.22
N ILE A 65 11.52 23.08 3.20
CA ILE A 65 12.40 22.26 4.03
C ILE A 65 11.57 21.34 4.96
N PRO A 66 10.75 21.86 5.91
CA PRO A 66 9.97 21.02 6.80
C PRO A 66 8.92 20.19 6.06
N TRP A 67 8.29 20.76 5.03
CA TRP A 67 7.32 20.03 4.22
C TRP A 67 7.98 18.89 3.42
N GLY A 68 9.17 19.11 2.87
CA GLY A 68 9.93 18.08 2.16
C GLY A 68 10.34 16.92 3.07
N ILE A 69 10.64 17.17 4.35
CA ILE A 69 10.93 16.11 5.32
C ILE A 69 9.67 15.25 5.56
N ILE A 70 8.51 15.86 5.77
CA ILE A 70 7.24 15.15 5.96
C ILE A 70 6.91 14.32 4.70
N TRP A 71 7.11 14.90 3.52
CA TRP A 71 6.90 14.22 2.25
C TRP A 71 7.84 13.00 2.08
N ALA A 72 9.13 13.15 2.38
CA ALA A 72 10.11 12.07 2.30
C ALA A 72 9.77 10.90 3.24
N LEU A 73 9.32 11.21 4.47
CA LEU A 73 8.84 10.19 5.40
C LEU A 73 7.59 9.46 4.86
N SER A 74 6.66 10.20 4.27
CA SER A 74 5.48 9.62 3.62
C SER A 74 5.88 8.66 2.48
N MET A 75 6.84 9.07 1.64
CA MET A 75 7.36 8.25 0.54
C MET A 75 8.04 6.97 1.04
N TYR A 76 8.76 7.03 2.16
CA TYR A 76 9.35 5.83 2.76
C TYR A 76 8.29 4.77 3.06
N PHE A 77 7.19 5.15 3.72
CA PHE A 77 6.10 4.20 4.00
C PHE A 77 5.37 3.74 2.74
N ALA A 78 5.21 4.60 1.74
CA ALA A 78 4.66 4.22 0.44
C ALA A 78 5.49 3.10 -0.23
N VAL A 79 6.80 3.24 -0.21
CA VAL A 79 7.73 2.22 -0.77
C VAL A 79 7.64 0.90 0.00
N GLN A 80 7.48 0.93 1.33
CA GLN A 80 7.31 -0.29 2.13
C GLN A 80 6.00 -1.02 1.77
N VAL A 81 4.89 -0.30 1.61
CA VAL A 81 3.62 -0.89 1.15
C VAL A 81 3.77 -1.48 -0.25
N GLU A 82 4.40 -0.75 -1.17
CA GLU A 82 4.59 -1.22 -2.55
C GLU A 82 5.49 -2.46 -2.60
N LYS A 83 6.50 -2.56 -1.74
CA LYS A 83 7.35 -3.74 -1.63
C LYS A 83 6.53 -4.96 -1.20
N VAL A 84 5.74 -4.87 -0.15
CA VAL A 84 4.87 -5.98 0.31
C VAL A 84 3.89 -6.40 -0.80
N LYS A 85 3.29 -5.43 -1.50
CA LYS A 85 2.40 -5.71 -2.64
C LYS A 85 3.10 -6.45 -3.77
N LYS A 86 4.32 -6.06 -4.09
CA LYS A 86 5.12 -6.68 -5.14
C LYS A 86 5.56 -8.09 -4.76
N ASP A 87 6.00 -8.29 -3.53
CA ASP A 87 6.48 -9.58 -3.03
C ASP A 87 5.34 -10.62 -2.98
N ASN A 88 4.09 -10.18 -2.79
CA ASN A 88 2.89 -11.02 -2.77
C ASN A 88 2.09 -11.01 -4.08
N ASP A 89 2.61 -10.40 -5.14
CA ASP A 89 1.94 -10.27 -6.47
C ASP A 89 0.52 -9.70 -6.37
N VAL A 90 0.33 -8.67 -5.53
CA VAL A 90 -0.93 -7.99 -5.29
C VAL A 90 -0.89 -6.60 -5.91
N GLN A 91 -1.71 -6.32 -6.94
CA GLN A 91 -1.64 -5.06 -7.68
C GLN A 91 -2.99 -4.35 -7.83
N THR A 92 -4.09 -5.09 -7.99
CA THR A 92 -5.41 -4.46 -8.13
C THR A 92 -6.05 -4.17 -6.77
N TYR A 93 -7.00 -3.24 -6.74
CA TYR A 93 -7.74 -2.92 -5.52
C TYR A 93 -8.38 -4.16 -4.88
N LYS A 94 -8.99 -5.03 -5.71
CA LYS A 94 -9.64 -6.26 -5.23
C LYS A 94 -8.62 -7.25 -4.65
N GLU A 95 -7.45 -7.40 -5.29
CA GLU A 95 -6.35 -8.21 -4.77
C GLU A 95 -5.84 -7.67 -3.43
N ILE A 96 -5.69 -6.33 -3.30
CA ILE A 96 -5.24 -5.67 -2.07
C ILE A 96 -6.23 -5.92 -0.94
N VAL A 97 -7.53 -5.74 -1.18
CA VAL A 97 -8.58 -5.96 -0.17
C VAL A 97 -8.62 -7.42 0.24
N ALA A 98 -8.65 -8.35 -0.71
CA ALA A 98 -8.66 -9.78 -0.43
C ALA A 98 -7.42 -10.20 0.39
N PHE A 99 -6.24 -9.73 0.00
CA PHE A 99 -5.00 -9.99 0.73
C PHE A 99 -5.04 -9.40 2.15
N SER A 100 -5.52 -8.17 2.33
CA SER A 100 -5.62 -7.53 3.65
C SER A 100 -6.60 -8.22 4.59
N GLU A 101 -7.61 -8.90 4.04
CA GLU A 101 -8.59 -9.71 4.79
C GLU A 101 -8.15 -11.16 4.99
N GLY A 102 -6.98 -11.55 4.49
CA GLY A 102 -6.47 -12.92 4.55
C GLY A 102 -7.24 -13.90 3.66
N LYS A 103 -7.96 -13.40 2.66
CA LYS A 103 -8.73 -14.21 1.71
C LYS A 103 -7.91 -14.47 0.45
N LEU A 104 -7.89 -15.72 0.00
CA LEU A 104 -7.34 -16.07 -1.30
C LEU A 104 -8.41 -15.84 -2.38
N LEU A 105 -8.02 -15.17 -3.46
CA LEU A 105 -8.85 -15.08 -4.65
C LEU A 105 -8.85 -16.43 -5.38
N ASP A 106 -10.03 -16.88 -5.81
CA ASP A 106 -10.18 -18.03 -6.68
C ASP A 106 -9.41 -17.80 -8.01
N ASP A 107 -8.89 -18.87 -8.60
CA ASP A 107 -8.04 -18.80 -9.81
C ASP A 107 -8.69 -18.01 -10.95
N ILE A 108 -10.00 -18.19 -11.15
CA ILE A 108 -10.77 -17.46 -12.17
C ILE A 108 -10.82 -15.94 -11.85
N GLN A 109 -10.98 -15.59 -10.58
CA GLN A 109 -11.00 -14.21 -10.13
C GLN A 109 -9.62 -13.57 -10.27
N LYS A 110 -8.56 -14.30 -9.91
CA LYS A 110 -7.18 -13.85 -10.06
C LYS A 110 -6.83 -13.58 -11.52
N GLN A 111 -7.20 -14.45 -12.44
CA GLN A 111 -6.99 -14.25 -13.89
C GLN A 111 -7.71 -13.00 -14.41
N ARG A 112 -8.94 -12.76 -13.96
CA ARG A 112 -9.69 -11.53 -14.33
C ARG A 112 -9.01 -10.26 -13.80
N GLU A 113 -8.49 -10.28 -12.58
CA GLU A 113 -7.79 -9.13 -11.99
C GLU A 113 -6.46 -8.86 -12.68
N ILE A 114 -5.70 -9.89 -13.07
CA ILE A 114 -4.47 -9.75 -13.86
C ILE A 114 -4.74 -8.98 -15.17
N GLY A 115 -5.83 -9.30 -15.86
CA GLY A 115 -6.24 -8.59 -17.08
C GLY A 115 -6.58 -7.11 -16.86
N LYS A 116 -7.01 -6.72 -15.64
CA LYS A 116 -7.36 -5.34 -15.31
C LYS A 116 -6.17 -4.49 -14.83
N ARG A 117 -5.05 -5.10 -14.45
CA ARG A 117 -3.87 -4.41 -13.90
C ARG A 117 -3.41 -3.20 -14.73
N PRO A 118 -3.25 -3.29 -16.08
CA PRO A 118 -2.81 -2.14 -16.86
C PRO A 118 -3.83 -1.00 -16.86
N TYR A 119 -5.11 -1.30 -16.96
CA TYR A 119 -6.18 -0.30 -16.95
C TYR A 119 -6.29 0.40 -15.60
N GLN A 120 -6.17 -0.32 -14.50
CA GLN A 120 -6.21 0.27 -13.16
C GLN A 120 -5.01 1.18 -12.90
N LYS A 121 -3.81 0.83 -13.39
CA LYS A 121 -2.63 1.71 -13.27
C LYS A 121 -2.85 3.03 -14.01
N ILE A 122 -3.34 2.97 -15.24
CA ILE A 122 -3.64 4.18 -16.03
C ILE A 122 -4.72 5.03 -15.33
N PHE A 123 -5.79 4.39 -14.86
CA PHE A 123 -6.86 5.07 -14.15
C PHE A 123 -6.40 5.75 -12.86
N LEU A 124 -5.52 5.09 -12.08
CA LEU A 124 -4.92 5.67 -10.88
C LEU A 124 -4.03 6.87 -11.20
N VAL A 125 -3.23 6.81 -12.27
CA VAL A 125 -2.36 7.92 -12.70
C VAL A 125 -3.21 9.12 -13.12
N ILE A 126 -4.21 8.91 -13.96
CA ILE A 126 -5.12 9.99 -14.42
C ILE A 126 -5.91 10.54 -13.24
N GLY A 127 -6.47 9.67 -12.38
CA GLY A 127 -7.23 10.08 -11.21
C GLY A 127 -6.40 10.89 -10.21
N SER A 128 -5.18 10.47 -9.93
CA SER A 128 -4.28 11.21 -9.04
C SER A 128 -3.88 12.57 -9.61
N ALA A 129 -3.65 12.66 -10.92
CA ALA A 129 -3.34 13.92 -11.59
C ALA A 129 -4.52 14.91 -11.52
N LEU A 130 -5.75 14.42 -11.75
CA LEU A 130 -6.95 15.24 -11.63
C LEU A 130 -7.19 15.74 -10.21
N ILE A 131 -7.05 14.86 -9.21
CA ILE A 131 -7.18 15.23 -7.79
C ILE A 131 -6.13 16.29 -7.42
N THR A 132 -4.88 16.08 -7.82
CA THR A 132 -3.80 17.04 -7.55
C THR A 132 -4.10 18.39 -8.19
N PHE A 133 -4.59 18.41 -9.42
CA PHE A 133 -4.97 19.65 -10.11
C PHE A 133 -6.10 20.37 -9.38
N VAL A 134 -7.16 19.66 -8.99
CA VAL A 134 -8.29 20.25 -8.23
C VAL A 134 -7.81 20.82 -6.89
N VAL A 135 -6.99 20.09 -6.16
CA VAL A 135 -6.41 20.56 -4.88
C VAL A 135 -5.58 21.81 -5.10
N TRP A 136 -4.75 21.84 -6.16
CA TRP A 136 -3.93 23.01 -6.48
C TRP A 136 -4.78 24.25 -6.80
N VAL A 137 -5.85 24.10 -7.59
CA VAL A 137 -6.79 25.17 -7.89
C VAL A 137 -7.50 25.68 -6.63
N LEU A 138 -7.94 24.78 -5.75
CA LEU A 138 -8.58 25.13 -4.47
C LEU A 138 -7.62 25.90 -3.56
N ILE A 139 -6.37 25.46 -3.43
CA ILE A 139 -5.36 26.18 -2.65
C ILE A 139 -5.10 27.57 -3.24
N GLY A 140 -4.95 27.69 -4.55
CA GLY A 140 -4.78 28.99 -5.23
C GLY A 140 -5.95 29.94 -4.98
N PHE A 141 -7.19 29.42 -5.04
CA PHE A 141 -8.40 30.20 -4.75
C PHE A 141 -8.45 30.67 -3.29
N LEU A 142 -8.14 29.78 -2.34
CA LEU A 142 -8.08 30.13 -0.93
C LEU A 142 -6.99 31.18 -0.65
N MET A 143 -5.80 31.02 -1.22
CA MET A 143 -4.74 32.01 -1.07
C MET A 143 -5.15 33.37 -1.62
N HIS A 144 -5.85 33.41 -2.75
CA HIS A 144 -6.33 34.68 -3.33
C HIS A 144 -7.35 35.36 -2.42
N ILE A 145 -8.23 34.61 -1.72
CA ILE A 145 -9.21 35.18 -0.77
C ILE A 145 -8.52 35.71 0.49
N PHE A 146 -7.51 35.01 1.01
CA PHE A 146 -6.86 35.39 2.28
C PHE A 146 -5.76 36.46 2.11
N MET A 147 -5.28 36.68 0.90
CA MET A 147 -4.24 37.69 0.60
C MET A 147 -4.80 38.99 0.05
N ASN A 148 -6.10 39.07 -0.27
CA ASN A 148 -6.83 40.30 -0.61
C ASN A 148 -7.70 40.74 0.57
#